data_9235ef8a61720eddb70849838cbd1a2b
#
_entry.id   9235ef8a61720eddb70849838cbd1a2b
#
_cell.length_a   1.000
_cell.length_b   1.000
_cell.length_c   1.000
_cell.angle_alpha   90.00
_cell.angle_beta   90.00
_cell.angle_gamma   90.00
#
_symmetry.space_group_name_H-M   'P 1'
#
loop_
_entity.id
_entity.type
_entity.pdbx_description
1 polymer ?
#
loop_
_entity_poly.entity_id
_entity_poly.type
_entity_poly.pdbx_seq_one_letter_code
_entity_poly.pdbx_strand_id
1 'polypeptide(L)'
;MKIKTTLIFLSLKCFIFSETLYVPENYSTIQIAINASLDFDTVLVSPGFYEENINYNGKNIVVTSTYLLNQDSSLIAQTIIDGDQDGSVAIFENNENSDAVLQGFTIQNGNGYFADPDGNGTFYTYGGGIYCQDSDPTLKDLIITNNSGDEGGGGGVFLYEASPTIIGCFITNNTTDDVGGGLYARFSNVSIINTKFIANEADLGSGCYLSCLL
;
A
#
# COMPACT_ATOMS: atom_id res chain seq x y z
N MET A 1 -15.82 -53.50 -34.76
CA MET A 1 -15.26 -52.19 -35.17
C MET A 1 -15.18 -51.31 -33.92
N LYS A 2 -14.00 -51.09 -33.33
CA LYS A 2 -13.83 -50.27 -32.12
C LYS A 2 -13.60 -48.81 -32.54
N ILE A 3 -14.56 -47.93 -32.25
CA ILE A 3 -14.43 -46.51 -32.49
C ILE A 3 -13.53 -45.95 -31.39
N LYS A 4 -12.34 -45.44 -31.77
CA LYS A 4 -11.46 -44.69 -30.87
C LYS A 4 -11.94 -43.22 -30.83
N THR A 5 -12.57 -42.82 -29.73
CA THR A 5 -12.89 -41.43 -29.49
C THR A 5 -11.61 -40.71 -29.06
N THR A 6 -11.06 -39.86 -29.93
CA THR A 6 -9.93 -39.00 -29.60
C THR A 6 -10.49 -37.71 -28.96
N LEU A 7 -10.23 -37.53 -27.67
CA LEU A 7 -10.55 -36.30 -26.97
C LEU A 7 -9.50 -35.23 -27.33
N ILE A 8 -9.90 -34.24 -28.07
CA ILE A 8 -9.03 -33.06 -28.38
C ILE A 8 -9.18 -32.06 -27.21
N PHE A 9 -8.16 -31.96 -26.37
CA PHE A 9 -8.05 -30.89 -25.41
C PHE A 9 -7.65 -29.59 -26.14
N LEU A 10 -8.61 -28.70 -26.35
CA LEU A 10 -8.34 -27.37 -26.83
C LEU A 10 -7.87 -26.52 -25.62
N SER A 11 -6.57 -26.29 -25.47
CA SER A 11 -6.04 -25.36 -24.47
C SER A 11 -6.40 -23.96 -24.90
N LEU A 12 -7.41 -23.36 -24.25
CA LEU A 12 -7.73 -21.95 -24.37
C LEU A 12 -6.62 -21.15 -23.71
N LYS A 13 -5.73 -20.54 -24.49
CA LYS A 13 -4.77 -19.57 -23.99
C LYS A 13 -5.56 -18.30 -23.66
N CYS A 14 -5.81 -18.08 -22.38
CA CYS A 14 -6.31 -16.79 -21.90
C CYS A 14 -5.19 -15.75 -22.10
N PHE A 15 -5.36 -14.83 -23.03
CA PHE A 15 -4.49 -13.65 -23.13
C PHE A 15 -5.01 -12.66 -22.10
N ILE A 16 -4.25 -12.46 -21.02
CA ILE A 16 -4.49 -11.39 -20.08
C ILE A 16 -3.96 -10.13 -20.76
N PHE A 17 -4.85 -9.20 -21.11
CA PHE A 17 -4.50 -7.85 -21.54
C PHE A 17 -4.56 -6.98 -20.29
N SER A 18 -3.45 -6.34 -19.94
CA SER A 18 -3.43 -5.30 -18.92
C SER A 18 -4.17 -4.07 -19.46
N GLU A 19 -5.09 -3.53 -18.67
CA GLU A 19 -5.85 -2.32 -18.96
C GLU A 19 -5.35 -1.15 -18.10
N THR A 20 -5.56 0.08 -18.58
CA THR A 20 -5.32 1.28 -17.79
C THR A 20 -6.65 1.94 -17.46
N LEU A 21 -6.94 2.04 -16.16
CA LEU A 21 -8.14 2.67 -15.60
C LEU A 21 -7.78 4.09 -15.15
N TYR A 22 -8.43 5.10 -15.70
CA TYR A 22 -8.10 6.51 -15.47
C TYR A 22 -9.00 7.12 -14.39
N VAL A 23 -8.37 7.77 -13.39
CA VAL A 23 -9.04 8.50 -12.31
C VAL A 23 -8.65 9.98 -12.38
N PRO A 24 -9.59 10.92 -12.35
CA PRO A 24 -11.05 10.76 -12.22
C PRO A 24 -11.78 10.60 -13.57
N GLU A 25 -11.11 10.42 -14.70
CA GLU A 25 -11.67 10.52 -16.03
C GLU A 25 -12.72 9.43 -16.31
N ASN A 26 -12.41 8.16 -16.01
CA ASN A 26 -13.32 7.02 -16.22
C ASN A 26 -13.92 6.51 -14.91
N TYR A 27 -13.22 6.68 -13.80
CA TYR A 27 -13.63 6.24 -12.46
C TYR A 27 -13.54 7.43 -11.51
N SER A 28 -14.61 7.71 -10.79
CA SER A 28 -14.71 8.91 -9.94
C SER A 28 -13.78 8.87 -8.72
N THR A 29 -13.37 7.67 -8.25
CA THR A 29 -12.49 7.46 -7.12
C THR A 29 -11.44 6.40 -7.42
N ILE A 30 -10.33 6.40 -6.67
CA ILE A 30 -9.26 5.41 -6.77
C ILE A 30 -9.81 4.04 -6.37
N GLN A 31 -10.58 3.95 -5.27
CA GLN A 31 -11.13 2.69 -4.80
C GLN A 31 -12.10 2.05 -5.81
N ILE A 32 -12.91 2.85 -6.51
CA ILE A 32 -13.80 2.33 -7.56
C ILE A 32 -12.98 1.75 -8.71
N ALA A 33 -11.89 2.40 -9.12
CA ALA A 33 -11.00 1.88 -10.14
C ALA A 33 -10.30 0.59 -9.70
N ILE A 34 -9.80 0.54 -8.44
CA ILE A 34 -9.25 -0.69 -7.86
C ILE A 34 -10.28 -1.82 -7.90
N ASN A 35 -11.52 -1.56 -7.50
CA ASN A 35 -12.58 -2.58 -7.49
C ASN A 35 -12.90 -3.11 -8.89
N ALA A 36 -12.80 -2.27 -9.92
CA ALA A 36 -13.06 -2.63 -11.32
C ALA A 36 -11.87 -3.35 -11.99
N SER A 37 -10.63 -3.15 -11.50
CA SER A 37 -9.41 -3.72 -12.09
C SER A 37 -9.32 -5.24 -11.94
N LEU A 38 -8.52 -5.85 -12.78
CA LEU A 38 -8.04 -7.23 -12.69
C LEU A 38 -6.53 -7.22 -12.43
N ASP A 39 -5.97 -8.34 -12.01
CA ASP A 39 -4.52 -8.48 -11.83
C ASP A 39 -3.74 -8.01 -13.07
N PHE A 40 -2.64 -7.30 -12.83
CA PHE A 40 -1.77 -6.66 -13.81
C PHE A 40 -2.32 -5.40 -14.48
N ASP A 41 -3.54 -4.95 -14.14
CA ASP A 41 -4.04 -3.66 -14.59
C ASP A 41 -3.30 -2.49 -13.92
N THR A 42 -3.46 -1.31 -14.52
CA THR A 42 -2.92 -0.06 -13.98
C THR A 42 -4.05 0.91 -13.69
N VAL A 43 -4.16 1.37 -12.46
CA VAL A 43 -4.98 2.53 -12.07
C VAL A 43 -4.11 3.77 -12.15
N LEU A 44 -4.35 4.62 -13.15
CA LEU A 44 -3.60 5.84 -13.40
C LEU A 44 -4.38 7.06 -12.92
N VAL A 45 -3.79 7.74 -11.91
CA VAL A 45 -4.45 8.82 -11.19
C VAL A 45 -3.88 10.18 -11.60
N SER A 46 -4.74 11.08 -12.03
CA SER A 46 -4.37 12.47 -12.36
C SER A 46 -4.08 13.28 -11.08
N PRO A 47 -3.32 14.37 -11.16
CA PRO A 47 -3.12 15.26 -10.02
C PRO A 47 -4.46 15.71 -9.42
N GLY A 48 -4.56 15.69 -8.10
CA GLY A 48 -5.79 16.02 -7.38
C GLY A 48 -5.69 15.68 -5.90
N PHE A 49 -6.75 16.02 -5.17
CA PHE A 49 -6.92 15.69 -3.76
C PHE A 49 -8.04 14.64 -3.67
N TYR A 50 -7.69 13.45 -3.18
CA TYR A 50 -8.55 12.29 -3.09
C TYR A 50 -8.72 11.93 -1.61
N GLU A 51 -9.87 12.27 -1.05
CA GLU A 51 -10.26 11.92 0.31
C GLU A 51 -10.80 10.50 0.29
N GLU A 52 -9.90 9.53 0.49
CA GLU A 52 -10.18 8.09 0.35
C GLU A 52 -9.25 7.26 1.22
N ASN A 53 -9.78 6.13 1.72
CA ASN A 53 -8.99 5.02 2.24
C ASN A 53 -9.06 3.89 1.23
N ILE A 54 -7.92 3.49 0.68
CA ILE A 54 -7.86 2.49 -0.40
C ILE A 54 -7.43 1.13 0.12
N ASN A 55 -8.09 0.07 -0.35
CA ASN A 55 -7.72 -1.32 -0.07
C ASN A 55 -7.51 -2.05 -1.41
N TYR A 56 -6.39 -2.74 -1.54
CA TYR A 56 -6.06 -3.48 -2.76
C TYR A 56 -6.93 -4.73 -2.96
N ASN A 57 -7.55 -5.23 -1.88
CA ASN A 57 -8.48 -6.38 -1.93
C ASN A 57 -7.89 -7.64 -2.59
N GLY A 58 -6.61 -7.92 -2.35
CA GLY A 58 -5.91 -9.08 -2.90
C GLY A 58 -5.46 -8.93 -4.35
N LYS A 59 -5.58 -7.73 -4.94
CA LYS A 59 -5.24 -7.52 -6.34
C LYS A 59 -3.78 -7.12 -6.53
N ASN A 60 -3.14 -7.76 -7.49
CA ASN A 60 -1.76 -7.47 -7.90
C ASN A 60 -1.78 -6.50 -9.08
N ILE A 61 -2.02 -5.22 -8.79
CA ILE A 61 -2.20 -4.11 -9.73
C ILE A 61 -1.23 -2.97 -9.44
N VAL A 62 -1.03 -2.10 -10.43
CA VAL A 62 -0.28 -0.86 -10.25
C VAL A 62 -1.26 0.29 -10.02
N VAL A 63 -1.25 0.89 -8.82
CA VAL A 63 -1.92 2.17 -8.57
C VAL A 63 -0.85 3.25 -8.57
N THR A 64 -0.93 4.17 -9.52
CA THR A 64 0.12 5.18 -9.72
C THR A 64 -0.45 6.52 -10.15
N SER A 65 0.22 7.61 -9.77
CA SER A 65 -0.08 8.92 -10.33
C SER A 65 0.51 9.08 -11.75
N THR A 66 0.13 10.15 -12.43
CA THR A 66 0.73 10.50 -13.72
C THR A 66 2.23 10.80 -13.67
N TYR A 67 2.85 10.80 -12.48
CA TYR A 67 4.30 10.74 -12.27
C TYR A 67 4.96 9.61 -13.07
N LEU A 68 4.27 8.46 -13.22
CA LEU A 68 4.76 7.33 -14.01
C LEU A 68 5.11 7.72 -15.45
N LEU A 69 4.40 8.67 -16.05
CA LEU A 69 4.51 8.98 -17.48
C LEU A 69 5.75 9.81 -17.84
N ASN A 70 6.21 10.67 -16.94
CA ASN A 70 7.27 11.66 -17.23
C ASN A 70 8.34 11.79 -16.15
N GLN A 71 8.18 11.10 -15.00
CA GLN A 71 9.07 11.13 -13.83
C GLN A 71 9.21 12.55 -13.22
N ASP A 72 8.20 13.41 -13.41
CA ASP A 72 8.16 14.73 -12.78
C ASP A 72 7.76 14.58 -11.30
N SER A 73 8.75 14.70 -10.41
CA SER A 73 8.54 14.54 -8.97
C SER A 73 7.59 15.56 -8.34
N SER A 74 7.31 16.68 -9.03
CA SER A 74 6.33 17.64 -8.56
C SER A 74 4.90 17.06 -8.54
N LEU A 75 4.62 16.08 -9.39
CA LEU A 75 3.33 15.41 -9.47
C LEU A 75 3.03 14.55 -8.22
N ILE A 76 4.06 14.06 -7.52
CA ILE A 76 3.91 13.32 -6.26
C ILE A 76 3.23 14.21 -5.20
N ALA A 77 3.69 15.45 -5.07
CA ALA A 77 3.11 16.42 -4.14
C ALA A 77 1.75 16.99 -4.59
N GLN A 78 1.39 16.80 -5.86
CA GLN A 78 0.13 17.27 -6.43
C GLN A 78 -0.94 16.16 -6.51
N THR A 79 -0.57 14.90 -6.23
CA THR A 79 -1.50 13.77 -6.25
C THR A 79 -1.57 13.20 -4.84
N ILE A 80 -2.58 13.62 -4.10
CA ILE A 80 -2.69 13.38 -2.66
C ILE A 80 -3.82 12.40 -2.39
N ILE A 81 -3.53 11.34 -1.63
CA ILE A 81 -4.55 10.48 -1.03
C ILE A 81 -4.59 10.85 0.45
N ASP A 82 -5.73 11.32 0.89
CA ASP A 82 -5.97 11.85 2.24
C ASP A 82 -6.95 10.96 2.98
N GLY A 83 -6.55 10.43 4.12
CA GLY A 83 -7.36 9.49 4.90
C GLY A 83 -8.44 10.13 5.77
N ASP A 84 -8.54 11.47 5.78
CA ASP A 84 -9.51 12.24 6.63
C ASP A 84 -9.58 11.75 8.08
N GLN A 85 -8.48 11.18 8.59
CA GLN A 85 -8.39 10.56 9.92
C GLN A 85 -9.39 9.39 10.16
N ASP A 86 -9.75 8.68 9.09
CA ASP A 86 -10.65 7.52 9.14
C ASP A 86 -9.91 6.23 8.69
N GLY A 87 -9.01 5.72 9.53
CA GLY A 87 -8.25 4.50 9.25
C GLY A 87 -6.92 4.73 8.54
N SER A 88 -6.30 3.65 8.06
CA SER A 88 -5.11 3.72 7.22
C SER A 88 -5.46 4.19 5.82
N VAL A 89 -4.60 5.06 5.23
CA VAL A 89 -4.84 5.58 3.88
C VAL A 89 -4.74 4.50 2.81
N ALA A 90 -3.82 3.54 2.98
CA ALA A 90 -3.70 2.38 2.09
C ALA A 90 -3.55 1.08 2.87
N ILE A 91 -4.25 0.02 2.42
CA ILE A 91 -4.31 -1.28 3.09
C ILE A 91 -3.93 -2.40 2.11
N PHE A 92 -3.04 -3.29 2.59
CA PHE A 92 -2.61 -4.54 1.95
C PHE A 92 -2.73 -5.66 2.99
N GLU A 93 -3.71 -6.57 2.85
CA GLU A 93 -4.00 -7.60 3.86
C GLU A 93 -4.54 -8.91 3.27
N ASN A 94 -4.45 -9.07 1.95
CA ASN A 94 -5.06 -10.20 1.24
C ASN A 94 -4.05 -10.94 0.34
N ASN A 95 -2.80 -11.10 0.83
CA ASN A 95 -1.70 -11.77 0.14
C ASN A 95 -1.29 -11.09 -1.18
N GLU A 96 -1.36 -9.77 -1.25
CA GLU A 96 -0.78 -9.02 -2.36
C GLU A 96 0.72 -9.29 -2.45
N ASN A 97 1.21 -9.53 -3.66
CA ASN A 97 2.63 -9.76 -3.89
C ASN A 97 3.34 -8.49 -4.43
N SER A 98 4.59 -8.62 -4.87
CA SER A 98 5.42 -7.51 -5.37
C SER A 98 4.89 -6.83 -6.65
N ASP A 99 3.91 -7.42 -7.34
CA ASP A 99 3.23 -6.82 -8.49
C ASP A 99 2.12 -5.85 -8.06
N ALA A 100 1.71 -5.87 -6.77
CA ALA A 100 0.89 -4.84 -6.16
C ALA A 100 1.78 -3.62 -5.86
N VAL A 101 1.63 -2.56 -6.63
CA VAL A 101 2.48 -1.37 -6.56
C VAL A 101 1.66 -0.14 -6.20
N LEU A 102 2.11 0.62 -5.19
CA LEU A 102 1.63 1.98 -4.91
C LEU A 102 2.76 2.97 -5.19
N GLN A 103 2.55 3.89 -6.16
CA GLN A 103 3.63 4.74 -6.64
C GLN A 103 3.19 6.18 -6.92
N GLY A 104 4.05 7.14 -6.51
CA GLY A 104 3.94 8.52 -6.98
C GLY A 104 2.84 9.35 -6.31
N PHE A 105 2.55 9.09 -5.04
CA PHE A 105 1.53 9.81 -4.26
C PHE A 105 2.11 10.46 -3.01
N THR A 106 1.40 11.49 -2.55
CA THR A 106 1.44 11.89 -1.13
C THR A 106 0.33 11.16 -0.40
N ILE A 107 0.69 10.48 0.70
CA ILE A 107 -0.18 9.68 1.58
C ILE A 107 -0.23 10.41 2.92
N GLN A 108 -1.40 10.94 3.30
CA GLN A 108 -1.49 11.76 4.49
C GLN A 108 -2.81 11.61 5.26
N ASN A 109 -2.79 12.11 6.52
CA ASN A 109 -3.96 12.23 7.40
C ASN A 109 -4.68 10.91 7.69
N GLY A 110 -3.98 9.77 7.63
CA GLY A 110 -4.49 8.52 8.17
C GLY A 110 -4.26 8.44 9.68
N ASN A 111 -5.15 7.75 10.40
CA ASN A 111 -5.05 7.55 11.85
C ASN A 111 -4.95 6.08 12.27
N GLY A 112 -4.74 5.17 11.32
CA GLY A 112 -4.45 3.76 11.56
C GLY A 112 -5.65 2.83 11.43
N TYR A 113 -5.35 1.59 11.06
CA TYR A 113 -6.32 0.51 10.90
C TYR A 113 -6.51 -0.23 12.22
N PHE A 114 -7.75 -0.35 12.68
CA PHE A 114 -8.08 -1.03 13.93
C PHE A 114 -8.07 -2.54 13.72
N ALA A 115 -7.02 -3.21 14.22
CA ALA A 115 -6.74 -4.61 13.93
C ALA A 115 -6.20 -5.37 15.16
N ASP A 116 -6.26 -6.70 15.07
CA ASP A 116 -5.59 -7.66 15.96
C ASP A 116 -4.74 -8.59 15.09
N PRO A 117 -3.56 -8.11 14.61
CA PRO A 117 -2.77 -8.85 13.63
C PRO A 117 -2.20 -10.17 14.16
N ASP A 118 -2.02 -10.34 15.47
CA ASP A 118 -1.51 -11.56 16.08
C ASP A 118 -2.60 -12.49 16.65
N GLY A 119 -3.87 -12.11 16.51
CA GLY A 119 -5.02 -12.94 16.91
C GLY A 119 -5.12 -13.21 18.41
N ASN A 120 -4.53 -12.34 19.26
CA ASN A 120 -4.52 -12.52 20.70
C ASN A 120 -5.78 -11.98 21.41
N GLY A 121 -6.68 -11.35 20.67
CA GLY A 121 -7.91 -10.73 21.16
C GLY A 121 -7.75 -9.27 21.60
N THR A 122 -6.58 -8.66 21.37
CA THR A 122 -6.32 -7.25 21.69
C THR A 122 -6.20 -6.44 20.40
N PHE A 123 -7.04 -5.45 20.26
CA PHE A 123 -7.11 -4.59 19.08
C PHE A 123 -6.47 -3.23 19.36
N TYR A 124 -5.67 -2.75 18.41
CA TYR A 124 -5.06 -1.43 18.41
C TYR A 124 -5.15 -0.81 17.02
N THR A 125 -4.86 0.47 16.89
CA THR A 125 -4.73 1.15 15.60
C THR A 125 -3.29 1.15 15.12
N TYR A 126 -3.07 0.56 13.93
CA TYR A 126 -1.75 0.38 13.33
C TYR A 126 -1.66 1.09 11.98
N GLY A 127 -0.46 1.57 11.63
CA GLY A 127 -0.14 2.00 10.27
C GLY A 127 -0.98 3.16 9.77
N GLY A 128 -0.82 4.35 10.35
CA GLY A 128 -1.61 5.52 9.97
C GLY A 128 -1.65 5.77 8.47
N GLY A 129 -0.50 5.84 7.81
CA GLY A 129 -0.43 5.98 6.37
C GLY A 129 -0.72 4.66 5.64
N ILE A 130 -0.01 3.59 6.00
CA ILE A 130 -0.08 2.29 5.32
C ILE A 130 -0.13 1.16 6.34
N TYR A 131 -1.15 0.31 6.22
CA TYR A 131 -1.25 -0.97 6.91
C TYR A 131 -0.93 -2.11 5.95
N CYS A 132 -0.01 -3.01 6.33
CA CYS A 132 0.38 -4.15 5.52
C CYS A 132 0.52 -5.40 6.39
N GLN A 133 -0.32 -6.39 6.15
CA GLN A 133 -0.31 -7.69 6.82
C GLN A 133 -0.33 -8.82 5.81
N ASP A 134 0.50 -9.87 6.03
CA ASP A 134 0.57 -11.06 5.16
C ASP A 134 0.72 -10.73 3.67
N SER A 135 1.39 -9.61 3.33
CA SER A 135 1.45 -9.07 1.97
C SER A 135 2.81 -8.44 1.68
N ASP A 136 3.27 -8.53 0.44
CA ASP A 136 4.61 -8.13 0.01
C ASP A 136 4.59 -7.06 -1.11
N PRO A 137 3.85 -5.94 -0.95
CA PRO A 137 3.71 -4.94 -2.02
C PRO A 137 5.01 -4.17 -2.29
N THR A 138 5.02 -3.45 -3.40
CA THR A 138 6.04 -2.45 -3.71
C THR A 138 5.50 -1.05 -3.44
N LEU A 139 6.10 -0.35 -2.47
CA LEU A 139 5.83 1.05 -2.12
C LEU A 139 6.92 1.91 -2.73
N LYS A 140 6.58 2.74 -3.73
CA LYS A 140 7.61 3.38 -4.53
C LYS A 140 7.35 4.88 -4.74
N ASP A 141 8.41 5.70 -4.58
CA ASP A 141 8.38 7.13 -4.85
C ASP A 141 7.18 7.82 -4.17
N LEU A 142 6.97 7.52 -2.88
CA LEU A 142 5.88 8.06 -2.06
C LEU A 142 6.39 9.16 -1.11
N ILE A 143 5.52 10.09 -0.80
CA ILE A 143 5.64 10.97 0.37
C ILE A 143 4.58 10.51 1.37
N ILE A 144 5.01 9.87 2.48
CA ILE A 144 4.13 9.39 3.55
C ILE A 144 4.30 10.36 4.72
N THR A 145 3.27 11.19 4.97
CA THR A 145 3.43 12.34 5.88
C THR A 145 2.16 12.65 6.67
N ASN A 146 2.35 13.18 7.88
CA ASN A 146 1.25 13.59 8.76
C ASN A 146 0.21 12.49 9.01
N ASN A 147 0.68 11.26 9.14
CA ASN A 147 -0.16 10.14 9.54
C ASN A 147 0.10 9.81 11.01
N SER A 148 -0.89 9.24 11.67
CA SER A 148 -0.82 8.86 13.07
C SER A 148 -1.18 7.37 13.23
N GLY A 149 -0.34 6.61 13.91
CA GLY A 149 -0.74 5.34 14.52
C GLY A 149 -0.99 5.60 16.00
N ASP A 150 -2.01 4.98 16.57
CA ASP A 150 -2.24 5.08 17.99
C ASP A 150 -1.39 4.01 18.75
N GLU A 151 -1.92 3.34 19.75
CA GLU A 151 -1.24 2.37 20.62
C GLU A 151 -0.65 1.14 19.89
N GLY A 152 -0.94 0.95 18.58
CA GLY A 152 -0.42 -0.15 17.77
C GLY A 152 0.91 0.12 17.07
N GLY A 153 1.29 1.37 16.93
CA GLY A 153 2.54 1.78 16.29
C GLY A 153 2.48 1.87 14.76
N GLY A 154 3.61 2.28 14.18
CA GLY A 154 3.73 2.49 12.74
C GLY A 154 2.98 3.73 12.25
N GLY A 155 3.25 4.91 12.79
CA GLY A 155 2.54 6.14 12.39
C GLY A 155 2.48 6.33 10.88
N GLY A 156 3.60 6.17 10.18
CA GLY A 156 3.65 6.17 8.72
C GLY A 156 3.26 4.83 8.10
N VAL A 157 3.95 3.75 8.50
CA VAL A 157 3.80 2.41 7.91
C VAL A 157 3.85 1.34 8.99
N PHE A 158 2.92 0.42 8.98
CA PHE A 158 2.95 -0.80 9.80
C PHE A 158 3.05 -2.04 8.92
N LEU A 159 3.94 -2.97 9.32
CA LEU A 159 4.16 -4.25 8.65
C LEU A 159 4.03 -5.39 9.66
N TYR A 160 3.21 -6.39 9.34
CA TYR A 160 3.07 -7.61 10.13
C TYR A 160 3.15 -8.84 9.21
N GLU A 161 4.11 -9.75 9.50
CA GLU A 161 4.35 -10.95 8.67
C GLU A 161 4.46 -10.63 7.17
N ALA A 162 5.10 -9.50 6.82
CA ALA A 162 5.15 -8.92 5.49
C ALA A 162 6.59 -8.68 5.03
N SER A 163 6.84 -8.76 3.73
CA SER A 163 8.17 -8.55 3.14
C SER A 163 8.16 -7.53 1.98
N PRO A 164 7.60 -6.33 2.17
CA PRO A 164 7.47 -5.34 1.11
C PRO A 164 8.82 -4.76 0.70
N THR A 165 8.83 -4.17 -0.51
CA THR A 165 9.91 -3.29 -0.95
C THR A 165 9.48 -1.83 -0.83
N ILE A 166 10.22 -1.02 -0.06
CA ILE A 166 10.02 0.43 0.09
C ILE A 166 11.18 1.13 -0.60
N ILE A 167 10.91 1.82 -1.70
CA ILE A 167 11.96 2.39 -2.54
C ILE A 167 11.67 3.85 -2.92
N GLY A 168 12.67 4.74 -2.72
CA GLY A 168 12.59 6.14 -3.12
C GLY A 168 11.59 6.99 -2.31
N CYS A 169 11.16 6.51 -1.14
CA CYS A 169 10.13 7.18 -0.35
C CYS A 169 10.69 8.24 0.61
N PHE A 170 9.83 9.21 0.94
CA PHE A 170 10.02 10.15 2.04
C PHE A 170 8.95 9.87 3.10
N ILE A 171 9.36 9.33 4.25
CA ILE A 171 8.49 9.01 5.38
C ILE A 171 8.78 10.07 6.45
N THR A 172 7.84 11.02 6.62
CA THR A 172 8.14 12.23 7.38
C THR A 172 6.95 12.75 8.18
N ASN A 173 7.21 13.32 9.36
CA ASN A 173 6.19 13.91 10.24
C ASN A 173 5.04 12.94 10.58
N ASN A 174 5.31 11.64 10.66
CA ASN A 174 4.34 10.67 11.14
C ASN A 174 4.55 10.43 12.64
N THR A 175 3.47 10.15 13.35
CA THR A 175 3.49 10.06 14.82
C THR A 175 2.81 8.78 15.30
N THR A 176 3.22 8.31 16.48
CA THR A 176 2.53 7.26 17.24
C THR A 176 2.91 7.40 18.71
N ASP A 177 2.01 7.02 19.59
CA ASP A 177 2.25 6.97 21.04
C ASP A 177 2.98 5.69 21.49
N ASP A 178 3.32 4.77 20.55
CA ASP A 178 4.03 3.52 20.85
C ASP A 178 5.36 3.42 20.10
N VAL A 179 5.46 2.62 19.06
CA VAL A 179 6.74 2.32 18.39
C VAL A 179 6.69 2.59 16.89
N GLY A 180 7.84 3.03 16.33
CA GLY A 180 8.02 3.18 14.89
C GLY A 180 7.23 4.34 14.29
N GLY A 181 7.50 5.58 14.69
CA GLY A 181 6.80 6.76 14.16
C GLY A 181 6.74 6.80 12.65
N GLY A 182 7.85 6.52 11.97
CA GLY A 182 7.89 6.38 10.51
C GLY A 182 7.50 4.99 10.02
N LEU A 183 8.08 3.94 10.62
CA LEU A 183 7.84 2.54 10.24
C LEU A 183 7.92 1.64 11.46
N TYR A 184 6.93 0.78 11.63
CA TYR A 184 7.01 -0.38 12.51
C TYR A 184 6.92 -1.67 11.70
N ALA A 185 7.94 -2.54 11.80
CA ALA A 185 7.95 -3.85 11.18
C ALA A 185 8.03 -4.95 12.24
N ARG A 186 7.00 -5.79 12.32
CA ARG A 186 6.90 -6.90 13.27
C ARG A 186 6.82 -8.21 12.49
N PHE A 187 7.73 -9.15 12.79
CA PHE A 187 7.89 -10.45 12.10
C PHE A 187 8.05 -10.32 10.57
N SER A 188 8.62 -9.21 10.11
CA SER A 188 8.65 -8.80 8.72
C SER A 188 10.08 -8.68 8.20
N ASN A 189 10.27 -8.90 6.87
CA ASN A 189 11.57 -8.78 6.22
C ASN A 189 11.51 -7.70 5.12
N VAL A 190 11.46 -6.43 5.55
CA VAL A 190 11.32 -5.28 4.64
C VAL A 190 12.62 -4.95 3.92
N SER A 191 12.54 -4.67 2.62
CA SER A 191 13.65 -4.10 1.83
C SER A 191 13.48 -2.58 1.71
N ILE A 192 14.40 -1.79 2.27
CA ILE A 192 14.35 -0.32 2.25
C ILE A 192 15.48 0.21 1.39
N ILE A 193 15.15 0.90 0.29
CA ILE A 193 16.09 1.36 -0.71
C ILE A 193 15.89 2.87 -0.96
N ASN A 194 16.94 3.67 -0.85
CA ASN A 194 16.92 5.11 -1.14
C ASN A 194 15.75 5.88 -0.46
N THR A 195 15.33 5.42 0.71
CA THR A 195 14.20 5.98 1.47
C THR A 195 14.73 6.83 2.63
N LYS A 196 14.03 7.92 2.95
CA LYS A 196 14.38 8.82 4.04
C LYS A 196 13.30 8.86 5.10
N PHE A 197 13.74 8.81 6.36
CA PHE A 197 12.91 8.98 7.55
C PHE A 197 13.28 10.32 8.19
N ILE A 198 12.35 11.27 8.27
CA ILE A 198 12.63 12.63 8.74
C ILE A 198 11.51 13.09 9.68
N ALA A 199 11.88 13.59 10.86
CA ALA A 199 10.93 14.21 11.79
C ALA A 199 9.71 13.35 12.14
N ASN A 200 9.85 12.00 12.13
CA ASN A 200 8.81 11.12 12.68
C ASN A 200 8.97 11.06 14.20
N GLU A 201 7.88 10.82 14.93
CA GLU A 201 7.86 10.82 16.40
C GLU A 201 7.22 9.54 16.93
N ALA A 202 7.79 8.96 17.97
CA ALA A 202 7.31 7.79 18.70
C ALA A 202 8.02 7.70 20.04
N ASP A 203 7.46 6.95 20.98
CA ASP A 203 8.13 6.63 22.25
C ASP A 203 9.41 5.82 22.02
N LEU A 204 9.39 4.87 21.08
CA LEU A 204 10.57 4.10 20.68
C LEU A 204 10.71 4.04 19.16
N GLY A 205 11.94 4.26 18.65
CA GLY A 205 12.24 4.12 17.22
C GLY A 205 11.48 5.12 16.34
N SER A 206 11.58 6.42 16.65
CA SER A 206 10.87 7.47 15.89
C SER A 206 10.97 7.34 14.38
N GLY A 207 12.14 6.98 13.83
CA GLY A 207 12.30 6.72 12.40
C GLY A 207 11.76 5.36 12.01
N CYS A 208 12.28 4.30 12.64
CA CYS A 208 11.97 2.91 12.31
C CYS A 208 12.13 2.02 13.56
N TYR A 209 11.20 1.10 13.74
CA TYR A 209 11.28 0.06 14.77
C TYR A 209 11.09 -1.33 14.15
N LEU A 210 12.05 -2.24 14.36
CA LEU A 210 12.01 -3.60 13.82
C LEU A 210 11.94 -4.60 14.97
N SER A 211 10.92 -5.43 15.01
CA SER A 211 10.69 -6.45 16.03
C SER A 211 10.64 -7.84 15.40
N CYS A 212 11.64 -8.65 15.69
CA CYS A 212 11.69 -10.06 15.30
C CYS A 212 11.59 -10.95 16.55
N LEU A 213 10.90 -12.09 16.47
CA LEU A 213 11.15 -13.18 17.43
C LEU A 213 12.51 -13.80 17.10
N LEU A 214 13.37 -13.90 18.11
CA LEU A 214 14.59 -14.72 18.07
C LEU A 214 14.24 -16.20 18.29
#